data_98a4611d3dc05534c6c34234ea579054
#
_entry.id   98a4611d3dc05534c6c34234ea579054
#
_cell.length_a   1.000
_cell.length_b   1.000
_cell.length_c   1.000
_cell.angle_alpha   90.00
_cell.angle_beta   90.00
_cell.angle_gamma   90.00
#
_symmetry.space_group_name_H-M   'P 1'
#
loop_
_entity.id
_entity.type
_entity.pdbx_description
1 polymer ?
#
loop_
_entity_poly.entity_id
_entity_poly.type
_entity_poly.pdbx_seq_one_letter_code
_entity_poly.pdbx_strand_id
1 'polypeptide(L)'
;NRSNMVNQILAEHVSLTTPEKHVGHIFDVIEAFMGGRGDYRLYAEPNNLTMSIKSVLRYHYRPTIRYEVEMERTPSRTIGQLKILFRTTSPDLLVELTRFFKLWMQLENIYLRQYFGDNTPRYAMEEGRFRRTFALPGEAVYDDEQTGDAIGNYVATFDEMLKDYLAGEYSSAQEIENRYLAYLNSGVRLI
;
A
#
# COMPACT_ATOMS: atom_id res chain seq x y z
N ASN A 1 47.01 9.51 6.91
CA ASN A 1 46.64 10.83 6.47
C ASN A 1 45.39 11.26 7.27
N ARG A 2 45.56 12.27 8.17
CA ARG A 2 44.53 12.71 9.13
C ARG A 2 43.20 13.07 8.43
N SER A 3 43.25 13.67 7.25
CA SER A 3 42.05 14.05 6.49
C SER A 3 41.21 12.86 6.03
N ASN A 4 41.84 11.75 5.64
CA ASN A 4 41.10 10.54 5.25
C ASN A 4 40.43 9.87 6.47
N MET A 5 41.06 9.89 7.63
CA MET A 5 40.51 9.34 8.85
C MET A 5 39.34 10.18 9.40
N VAL A 6 39.42 11.50 9.30
CA VAL A 6 38.29 12.38 9.66
C VAL A 6 37.13 12.23 8.70
N ASN A 7 37.37 12.11 7.39
CA ASN A 7 36.33 11.83 6.40
C ASN A 7 35.72 10.45 6.57
N GLN A 8 36.49 9.46 6.99
CA GLN A 8 36.02 8.11 7.27
C GLN A 8 35.16 8.07 8.55
N ILE A 9 35.57 8.77 9.60
CA ILE A 9 34.82 8.91 10.86
C ILE A 9 33.53 9.72 10.61
N LEU A 10 33.58 10.76 9.80
CA LEU A 10 32.38 11.52 9.38
C LEU A 10 31.46 10.68 8.51
N ALA A 11 31.97 9.86 7.61
CA ALA A 11 31.18 8.93 6.80
C ALA A 11 30.57 7.80 7.62
N GLU A 12 31.23 7.35 8.69
CA GLU A 12 30.71 6.34 9.61
C GLU A 12 29.72 6.92 10.64
N HIS A 13 29.87 8.19 11.04
CA HIS A 13 28.95 8.88 11.98
C HIS A 13 27.80 9.60 11.29
N VAL A 14 27.98 10.03 10.07
CA VAL A 14 26.89 10.43 9.17
C VAL A 14 26.63 9.22 8.27
N SER A 15 26.01 8.19 8.80
CA SER A 15 25.32 7.21 7.97
C SER A 15 24.20 7.97 7.27
N LEU A 16 24.54 8.65 6.18
CA LEU A 16 23.58 9.18 5.23
C LEU A 16 22.80 7.96 4.73
N THR A 17 21.65 7.71 5.36
CA THR A 17 20.72 6.71 4.90
C THR A 17 20.27 7.17 3.53
N THR A 18 20.74 6.50 2.48
CA THR A 18 20.30 6.84 1.13
C THR A 18 18.80 6.54 1.00
N PRO A 19 18.09 7.23 0.11
CA PRO A 19 16.68 6.91 -0.15
C PRO A 19 16.45 5.42 -0.42
N GLU A 20 17.38 4.77 -1.11
CA GLU A 20 17.29 3.34 -1.43
C GLU A 20 17.42 2.46 -0.18
N LYS A 21 18.27 2.81 0.79
CA LYS A 21 18.38 2.08 2.06
C LYS A 21 17.15 2.27 2.93
N HIS A 22 16.66 3.51 3.01
CA HIS A 22 15.45 3.85 3.72
C HIS A 22 14.25 3.07 3.17
N VAL A 23 14.05 3.09 1.86
CA VAL A 23 13.00 2.32 1.19
C VAL A 23 13.22 0.82 1.33
N GLY A 24 14.48 0.35 1.30
CA GLY A 24 14.82 -1.05 1.55
C GLY A 24 14.30 -1.54 2.90
N HIS A 25 14.51 -0.76 3.98
CA HIS A 25 13.99 -1.10 5.31
C HIS A 25 12.45 -1.15 5.36
N ILE A 26 11.77 -0.19 4.70
CA ILE A 26 10.30 -0.22 4.58
C ILE A 26 9.84 -1.51 3.89
N PHE A 27 10.52 -1.90 2.80
CA PHE A 27 10.19 -3.12 2.07
C PHE A 27 10.44 -4.40 2.86
N ASP A 28 11.52 -4.45 3.65
CA ASP A 28 11.80 -5.56 4.56
C ASP A 28 10.68 -5.75 5.59
N VAL A 29 10.13 -4.65 6.13
CA VAL A 29 9.00 -4.68 7.07
C VAL A 29 7.73 -5.18 6.37
N ILE A 30 7.43 -4.68 5.16
CA ILE A 30 6.27 -5.17 4.39
C ILE A 30 6.41 -6.66 4.09
N GLU A 31 7.61 -7.12 3.70
CA GLU A 31 7.88 -8.53 3.41
C GLU A 31 7.68 -9.40 4.65
N ALA A 32 8.21 -8.98 5.81
CA ALA A 32 8.03 -9.69 7.08
C ALA A 32 6.54 -9.76 7.47
N PHE A 33 5.79 -8.68 7.28
CA PHE A 33 4.37 -8.61 7.57
C PHE A 33 3.52 -9.52 6.67
N MET A 34 3.80 -9.54 5.37
CA MET A 34 3.00 -10.26 4.37
C MET A 34 3.51 -11.68 4.10
N GLY A 35 4.81 -11.93 4.24
CA GLY A 35 5.44 -13.21 3.89
C GLY A 35 4.92 -14.41 4.67
N GLY A 36 4.42 -14.21 5.90
CA GLY A 36 3.80 -15.26 6.70
C GLY A 36 2.34 -15.60 6.33
N ARG A 37 1.73 -14.86 5.41
CA ARG A 37 0.31 -14.95 5.05
C ARG A 37 0.02 -15.79 3.80
N GLY A 38 0.91 -16.69 3.39
CA GLY A 38 0.69 -17.80 2.45
C GLY A 38 0.27 -17.51 1.00
N ASP A 39 -0.44 -16.42 0.72
CA ASP A 39 -1.07 -16.13 -0.57
C ASP A 39 -0.33 -15.11 -1.42
N TYR A 40 0.76 -14.53 -0.89
CA TYR A 40 1.48 -13.44 -1.55
C TYR A 40 2.84 -13.90 -2.09
N ARG A 41 3.21 -13.36 -3.26
CA ARG A 41 4.56 -13.43 -3.78
C ARG A 41 5.10 -12.01 -3.90
N LEU A 42 6.17 -11.73 -3.14
CA LEU A 42 6.78 -10.41 -3.06
C LEU A 42 8.08 -10.38 -3.84
N TYR A 43 8.33 -9.23 -4.46
CA TYR A 43 9.56 -8.91 -5.14
C TYR A 43 9.87 -7.43 -4.94
N ALA A 44 10.99 -7.12 -4.30
CA ALA A 44 11.41 -5.76 -3.99
C ALA A 44 12.56 -5.31 -4.89
N GLU A 45 12.46 -4.09 -5.41
CA GLU A 45 13.51 -3.40 -6.16
C GLU A 45 13.84 -2.07 -5.46
N PRO A 46 14.59 -2.09 -4.34
CA PRO A 46 14.85 -0.86 -3.57
C PRO A 46 15.54 0.24 -4.39
N ASN A 47 16.41 -0.12 -5.34
CA ASN A 47 17.07 0.84 -6.23
C ASN A 47 16.08 1.60 -7.12
N ASN A 48 14.96 0.96 -7.47
CA ASN A 48 13.87 1.56 -8.23
C ASN A 48 12.75 2.08 -7.31
N LEU A 49 12.94 2.02 -5.99
CA LEU A 49 11.97 2.43 -4.97
C LEU A 49 10.61 1.73 -5.12
N THR A 50 10.60 0.51 -5.63
CA THR A 50 9.40 -0.23 -5.98
C THR A 50 9.40 -1.63 -5.38
N MET A 51 8.25 -2.05 -4.84
CA MET A 51 7.96 -3.43 -4.44
C MET A 51 6.72 -3.93 -5.17
N SER A 52 6.81 -5.14 -5.71
CA SER A 52 5.70 -5.82 -6.38
C SER A 52 5.18 -6.96 -5.51
N ILE A 53 3.88 -6.96 -5.26
CA ILE A 53 3.18 -7.98 -4.45
C ILE A 53 2.13 -8.62 -5.34
N LYS A 54 2.27 -9.91 -5.61
CA LYS A 54 1.33 -10.67 -6.42
C LYS A 54 0.40 -11.46 -5.53
N SER A 55 -0.91 -11.37 -5.81
CA SER A 55 -1.96 -12.08 -5.10
C SER A 55 -2.87 -12.82 -6.07
N VAL A 56 -3.57 -13.86 -5.59
CA VAL A 56 -4.54 -14.64 -6.36
C VAL A 56 -5.94 -14.29 -5.87
N LEU A 57 -6.81 -13.84 -6.79
CA LEU A 57 -8.18 -13.48 -6.46
C LEU A 57 -9.06 -14.71 -6.24
N ARG A 58 -10.06 -14.58 -5.38
CA ARG A 58 -11.12 -15.57 -5.16
C ARG A 58 -12.23 -15.40 -6.22
N TYR A 59 -11.93 -15.87 -7.42
CA TYR A 59 -12.83 -15.81 -8.56
C TYR A 59 -12.71 -17.10 -9.39
N HIS A 60 -13.68 -17.40 -10.27
CA HIS A 60 -13.85 -18.70 -10.95
C HIS A 60 -12.56 -19.33 -11.48
N TYR A 61 -11.72 -18.57 -12.21
CA TYR A 61 -10.47 -19.07 -12.80
C TYR A 61 -9.22 -18.60 -12.04
N ARG A 62 -9.38 -18.09 -10.81
CA ARG A 62 -8.32 -17.63 -9.91
C ARG A 62 -7.33 -16.65 -10.58
N PRO A 63 -7.81 -15.54 -11.13
CA PRO A 63 -6.94 -14.57 -11.78
C PRO A 63 -5.98 -13.94 -10.76
N THR A 64 -4.85 -13.44 -11.26
CA THR A 64 -3.88 -12.75 -10.41
C THR A 64 -4.05 -11.24 -10.50
N ILE A 65 -3.84 -10.57 -9.37
CA ILE A 65 -3.71 -9.14 -9.23
C ILE A 65 -2.31 -8.80 -8.73
N ARG A 66 -1.79 -7.65 -9.11
CA ARG A 66 -0.48 -7.19 -8.69
C ARG A 66 -0.60 -5.81 -8.06
N TYR A 67 -0.11 -5.69 -6.85
CA TYR A 67 0.07 -4.45 -6.12
C TYR A 67 1.50 -3.99 -6.29
N GLU A 68 1.72 -2.77 -6.77
CA GLU A 68 3.03 -2.13 -6.84
C GLU A 68 3.06 -0.98 -5.84
N VAL A 69 3.89 -1.13 -4.82
CA VAL A 69 4.20 -0.09 -3.85
C VAL A 69 5.39 0.68 -4.40
N GLU A 70 5.17 1.94 -4.74
CA GLU A 70 6.23 2.86 -5.19
C GLU A 70 6.43 3.93 -4.13
N MET A 71 7.68 4.10 -3.68
CA MET A 71 8.04 5.11 -2.69
C MET A 71 8.63 6.34 -3.37
N GLU A 72 8.38 7.52 -2.80
CA GLU A 72 9.01 8.75 -3.27
C GLU A 72 10.48 8.82 -2.83
N ARG A 73 11.37 9.23 -3.74
CA ARG A 73 12.79 9.43 -3.42
C ARG A 73 12.98 10.54 -2.38
N THR A 74 12.17 11.57 -2.48
CA THR A 74 12.16 12.72 -1.57
C THR A 74 10.74 12.88 -1.04
N PRO A 75 10.41 12.17 0.05
CA PRO A 75 9.07 12.22 0.59
C PRO A 75 8.71 13.64 1.05
N SER A 76 7.46 14.01 0.78
CA SER A 76 6.84 15.23 1.25
C SER A 76 5.57 14.86 2.04
N ARG A 77 4.45 15.53 1.80
CA ARG A 77 3.15 15.10 2.30
C ARG A 77 2.67 13.79 1.66
N THR A 78 3.07 13.54 0.41
CA THR A 78 2.93 12.24 -0.26
C THR A 78 4.24 11.49 -0.14
N ILE A 79 4.21 10.25 0.35
CA ILE A 79 5.39 9.43 0.59
C ILE A 79 5.56 8.34 -0.47
N GLY A 80 4.52 8.10 -1.27
CA GLY A 80 4.52 7.09 -2.32
C GLY A 80 3.13 6.87 -2.91
N GLN A 81 2.97 5.78 -3.62
CA GLN A 81 1.69 5.37 -4.18
C GLN A 81 1.56 3.85 -4.27
N LEU A 82 0.32 3.39 -4.22
CA LEU A 82 -0.06 2.04 -4.58
C LEU A 82 -0.62 2.04 -5.99
N LYS A 83 -0.08 1.18 -6.85
CA LYS A 83 -0.67 0.83 -8.14
C LYS A 83 -1.22 -0.58 -8.06
N ILE A 84 -2.45 -0.77 -8.43
CA ILE A 84 -3.10 -2.07 -8.51
C ILE A 84 -3.29 -2.39 -9.98
N LEU A 85 -2.60 -3.43 -10.44
CA LEU A 85 -2.56 -3.84 -11.83
C LEU A 85 -3.31 -5.15 -12.00
N PHE A 86 -4.22 -5.19 -12.94
CA PHE A 86 -4.99 -6.38 -13.26
C PHE A 86 -5.16 -6.53 -14.76
N ARG A 87 -5.08 -7.76 -15.23
CA ARG A 87 -5.33 -8.11 -16.63
C ARG A 87 -6.40 -9.19 -16.66
N THR A 88 -7.48 -8.91 -17.32
CA THR A 88 -8.55 -9.88 -17.51
C THR A 88 -9.21 -9.68 -18.87
N THR A 89 -9.62 -10.78 -19.48
CA THR A 89 -10.47 -10.80 -20.67
C THR A 89 -11.94 -11.03 -20.30
N SER A 90 -12.25 -11.22 -19.00
CA SER A 90 -13.62 -11.37 -18.50
C SER A 90 -14.26 -10.01 -18.29
N PRO A 91 -15.29 -9.66 -19.06
CA PRO A 91 -16.04 -8.40 -18.85
C PRO A 91 -16.68 -8.35 -17.45
N ASP A 92 -17.17 -9.47 -16.96
CA ASP A 92 -17.82 -9.56 -15.64
C ASP A 92 -16.84 -9.24 -14.52
N LEU A 93 -15.64 -9.82 -14.54
CA LEU A 93 -14.61 -9.50 -13.55
C LEU A 93 -14.19 -8.03 -13.63
N LEU A 94 -14.06 -7.47 -14.84
CA LEU A 94 -13.72 -6.06 -15.02
C LEU A 94 -14.79 -5.14 -14.40
N VAL A 95 -16.06 -5.48 -14.56
CA VAL A 95 -17.18 -4.75 -13.95
C VAL A 95 -17.11 -4.84 -12.43
N GLU A 96 -16.91 -6.04 -11.86
CA GLU A 96 -16.84 -6.21 -10.40
C GLU A 96 -15.63 -5.52 -9.79
N LEU A 97 -14.45 -5.59 -10.40
CA LEU A 97 -13.27 -4.83 -9.96
C LEU A 97 -13.53 -3.32 -9.97
N THR A 98 -14.15 -2.82 -11.05
CA THR A 98 -14.49 -1.41 -11.18
C THR A 98 -15.48 -0.95 -10.11
N ARG A 99 -16.49 -1.78 -9.80
CA ARG A 99 -17.47 -1.50 -8.73
C ARG A 99 -16.78 -1.45 -7.36
N PHE A 100 -15.94 -2.42 -7.07
CA PHE A 100 -15.20 -2.47 -5.79
C PHE A 100 -14.30 -1.25 -5.63
N PHE A 101 -13.50 -0.89 -6.64
CA PHE A 101 -12.61 0.27 -6.57
C PHE A 101 -13.38 1.59 -6.37
N LYS A 102 -14.52 1.75 -7.05
CA LYS A 102 -15.38 2.93 -6.84
C LYS A 102 -15.93 3.00 -5.41
N LEU A 103 -16.41 1.86 -4.90
CA LEU A 103 -16.90 1.77 -3.53
C LEU A 103 -15.76 2.08 -2.52
N TRP A 104 -14.58 1.51 -2.74
CA TRP A 104 -13.41 1.77 -1.91
C TRP A 104 -13.04 3.26 -1.86
N MET A 105 -12.96 3.92 -3.03
CA MET A 105 -12.72 5.36 -3.10
C MET A 105 -13.79 6.17 -2.35
N GLN A 106 -15.06 5.78 -2.45
CA GLN A 106 -16.14 6.45 -1.73
C GLN A 106 -15.97 6.31 -0.21
N LEU A 107 -15.68 5.12 0.29
CA LEU A 107 -15.43 4.88 1.71
C LEU A 107 -14.25 5.71 2.22
N GLU A 108 -13.13 5.67 1.51
CA GLU A 108 -11.96 6.46 1.89
C GLU A 108 -12.23 7.97 1.86
N ASN A 109 -12.91 8.48 0.83
CA ASN A 109 -13.28 9.90 0.75
C ASN A 109 -14.20 10.35 1.89
N ILE A 110 -15.10 9.48 2.35
CA ILE A 110 -15.99 9.77 3.49
C ILE A 110 -15.22 9.75 4.80
N TYR A 111 -14.45 8.69 5.04
CA TYR A 111 -13.93 8.40 6.38
C TYR A 111 -12.51 8.88 6.63
N LEU A 112 -11.64 9.01 5.60
CA LEU A 112 -10.26 9.42 5.80
C LEU A 112 -10.08 10.92 5.98
N ARG A 113 -11.01 11.74 5.49
CA ARG A 113 -10.88 13.21 5.56
C ARG A 113 -10.65 13.73 6.97
N GLN A 114 -11.28 13.13 7.97
CA GLN A 114 -11.11 13.51 9.37
C GLN A 114 -9.71 13.26 9.92
N TYR A 115 -8.95 12.33 9.32
CA TYR A 115 -7.59 11.98 9.72
C TYR A 115 -6.53 12.72 8.91
N PHE A 116 -6.78 12.95 7.64
CA PHE A 116 -5.78 13.50 6.69
C PHE A 116 -5.99 14.99 6.37
N GLY A 117 -7.16 15.53 6.63
CA GLY A 117 -7.49 16.92 6.27
C GLY A 117 -7.29 17.16 4.78
N ASP A 118 -6.49 18.20 4.44
CA ASP A 118 -6.19 18.56 3.04
C ASP A 118 -5.20 17.58 2.35
N ASN A 119 -4.58 16.69 3.13
CA ASN A 119 -3.64 15.69 2.62
C ASN A 119 -4.32 14.33 2.34
N THR A 120 -5.62 14.31 2.14
CA THR A 120 -6.38 13.09 1.82
C THR A 120 -5.79 12.38 0.60
N PRO A 121 -5.67 11.04 0.62
CA PRO A 121 -5.18 10.27 -0.52
C PRO A 121 -5.91 10.60 -1.81
N ARG A 122 -5.18 10.57 -2.93
CA ARG A 122 -5.71 10.81 -4.28
C ARG A 122 -5.79 9.51 -5.05
N TYR A 123 -6.78 9.43 -5.93
CA TYR A 123 -7.05 8.23 -6.70
C TYR A 123 -7.06 8.52 -8.19
N ALA A 124 -6.66 7.52 -8.98
CA ALA A 124 -6.86 7.51 -10.41
C ALA A 124 -7.23 6.10 -10.86
N MET A 125 -8.20 6.00 -11.76
CA MET A 125 -8.62 4.74 -12.35
C MET A 125 -8.45 4.83 -13.86
N GLU A 126 -7.65 3.93 -14.41
CA GLU A 126 -7.35 3.79 -15.83
C GLU A 126 -7.66 2.34 -16.24
N GLU A 127 -7.64 2.05 -17.53
CA GLU A 127 -7.84 0.68 -18.01
C GLU A 127 -6.79 -0.27 -17.42
N GLY A 128 -7.25 -1.31 -16.71
CA GLY A 128 -6.38 -2.30 -16.08
C GLY A 128 -5.53 -1.81 -14.92
N ARG A 129 -5.79 -0.58 -14.42
CA ARG A 129 -5.01 0.02 -13.35
C ARG A 129 -5.84 0.90 -12.43
N PHE A 130 -5.62 0.72 -11.13
CA PHE A 130 -6.09 1.63 -10.10
C PHE A 130 -4.89 2.18 -9.34
N ARG A 131 -4.88 3.47 -9.01
CA ARG A 131 -3.81 4.15 -8.26
C ARG A 131 -4.37 4.87 -7.05
N ARG A 132 -3.62 4.84 -5.96
CA ARG A 132 -3.88 5.58 -4.73
C ARG A 132 -2.57 6.11 -4.17
N THR A 133 -2.50 7.39 -3.83
CA THR A 133 -1.31 7.96 -3.18
C THR A 133 -1.25 7.54 -1.72
N PHE A 134 -0.03 7.32 -1.20
CA PHE A 134 0.24 7.21 0.22
C PHE A 134 0.54 8.58 0.80
N ALA A 135 -0.16 8.91 1.87
CA ALA A 135 -0.03 10.16 2.59
C ALA A 135 0.01 9.87 4.10
N LEU A 136 0.59 10.80 4.87
CA LEU A 136 0.58 10.70 6.32
C LEU A 136 -0.60 11.50 6.89
N PRO A 137 -1.30 10.96 7.91
CA PRO A 137 -2.43 11.65 8.52
C PRO A 137 -1.96 12.82 9.38
N GLY A 138 -2.57 14.00 9.21
CA GLY A 138 -2.31 15.20 10.01
C GLY A 138 -0.82 15.57 10.03
N GLU A 139 -0.29 15.74 11.24
CA GLU A 139 1.14 16.03 11.51
C GLU A 139 1.93 14.76 11.87
N ALA A 140 1.41 13.57 11.56
CA ALA A 140 2.08 12.31 11.87
C ALA A 140 3.41 12.19 11.14
N VAL A 141 4.41 11.68 11.85
CA VAL A 141 5.72 11.31 11.31
C VAL A 141 5.93 9.86 11.61
N TYR A 142 6.12 9.05 10.57
CA TYR A 142 6.40 7.62 10.69
C TYR A 142 7.87 7.35 10.38
N ASP A 143 8.47 6.47 11.19
CA ASP A 143 9.74 5.84 10.84
C ASP A 143 9.54 4.74 9.78
N ASP A 144 10.61 4.06 9.38
CA ASP A 144 10.57 3.01 8.35
C ASP A 144 9.69 1.83 8.75
N GLU A 145 9.79 1.41 10.02
CA GLU A 145 9.01 0.30 10.56
C GLU A 145 7.52 0.65 10.58
N GLN A 146 7.17 1.82 11.09
CA GLN A 146 5.80 2.31 11.12
C GLN A 146 5.22 2.50 9.72
N THR A 147 6.02 2.98 8.77
CA THR A 147 5.62 3.15 7.38
C THR A 147 5.38 1.79 6.71
N GLY A 148 6.30 0.84 6.89
CA GLY A 148 6.17 -0.51 6.37
C GLY A 148 4.95 -1.25 6.93
N ASP A 149 4.72 -1.16 8.24
CA ASP A 149 3.53 -1.70 8.90
C ASP A 149 2.23 -1.10 8.35
N ALA A 150 2.18 0.22 8.21
CA ALA A 150 0.99 0.92 7.70
C ALA A 150 0.66 0.47 6.26
N ILE A 151 1.67 0.44 5.37
CA ILE A 151 1.50 0.01 3.98
C ILE A 151 1.12 -1.48 3.93
N GLY A 152 1.80 -2.35 4.67
CA GLY A 152 1.52 -3.78 4.72
C GLY A 152 0.10 -4.07 5.19
N ASN A 153 -0.34 -3.43 6.27
CA ASN A 153 -1.71 -3.54 6.78
C ASN A 153 -2.74 -3.05 5.75
N TYR A 154 -2.47 -1.91 5.11
CA TYR A 154 -3.36 -1.36 4.09
C TYR A 154 -3.54 -2.31 2.92
N VAL A 155 -2.44 -2.77 2.31
CA VAL A 155 -2.47 -3.67 1.14
C VAL A 155 -3.14 -5.00 1.49
N ALA A 156 -2.81 -5.58 2.65
CA ALA A 156 -3.41 -6.84 3.10
C ALA A 156 -4.92 -6.70 3.32
N THR A 157 -5.38 -5.62 3.97
CA THR A 157 -6.80 -5.37 4.21
C THR A 157 -7.56 -5.14 2.91
N PHE A 158 -6.98 -4.33 2.01
CA PHE A 158 -7.56 -4.10 0.69
C PHE A 158 -7.72 -5.41 -0.10
N ASP A 159 -6.66 -6.23 -0.16
CA ASP A 159 -6.67 -7.51 -0.90
C ASP A 159 -7.67 -8.51 -0.29
N GLU A 160 -7.73 -8.61 1.03
CA GLU A 160 -8.67 -9.48 1.73
C GLU A 160 -10.12 -9.07 1.45
N MET A 161 -10.44 -7.78 1.60
CA MET A 161 -11.78 -7.28 1.34
C MET A 161 -12.19 -7.40 -0.13
N LEU A 162 -11.25 -7.20 -1.07
CA LEU A 162 -11.49 -7.46 -2.49
C LEU A 162 -11.78 -8.94 -2.76
N LYS A 163 -11.01 -9.85 -2.17
CA LYS A 163 -11.22 -11.29 -2.30
C LYS A 163 -12.56 -11.73 -1.76
N ASP A 164 -12.95 -11.23 -0.59
CA ASP A 164 -14.24 -11.53 0.05
C ASP A 164 -15.40 -10.97 -0.78
N TYR A 165 -15.25 -9.75 -1.33
CA TYR A 165 -16.23 -9.17 -2.25
C TYR A 165 -16.42 -10.03 -3.51
N LEU A 166 -15.34 -10.45 -4.16
CA LEU A 166 -15.39 -11.28 -5.36
C LEU A 166 -15.91 -12.71 -5.09
N ALA A 167 -15.72 -13.21 -3.87
CA ALA A 167 -16.28 -14.49 -3.41
C ALA A 167 -17.77 -14.41 -3.05
N GLY A 168 -18.36 -13.20 -3.00
CA GLY A 168 -19.75 -13.00 -2.62
C GLY A 168 -20.01 -13.11 -1.11
N GLU A 169 -18.98 -12.92 -0.28
CA GLU A 169 -19.08 -12.99 1.19
C GLU A 169 -19.85 -11.80 1.80
N TYR A 170 -20.03 -10.71 1.04
CA TYR A 170 -20.80 -9.56 1.49
C TYR A 170 -22.19 -9.55 0.85
N SER A 171 -23.23 -9.49 1.68
CA SER A 171 -24.63 -9.44 1.24
C SER A 171 -25.06 -8.03 0.83
N SER A 172 -24.32 -7.00 1.25
CA SER A 172 -24.63 -5.59 0.99
C SER A 172 -23.41 -4.68 1.05
N ALA A 173 -23.52 -3.49 0.45
CA ALA A 173 -22.50 -2.45 0.59
C ALA A 173 -22.29 -2.01 2.05
N GLN A 174 -23.33 -2.11 2.89
CA GLN A 174 -23.24 -1.78 4.31
C GLN A 174 -22.30 -2.74 5.07
N GLU A 175 -22.24 -4.01 4.70
CA GLU A 175 -21.31 -4.97 5.31
C GLU A 175 -19.86 -4.65 4.94
N ILE A 176 -19.60 -4.23 3.71
CA ILE A 176 -18.28 -3.77 3.27
C ILE A 176 -17.88 -2.52 4.06
N GLU A 177 -18.79 -1.57 4.20
CA GLU A 177 -18.59 -0.35 4.99
C GLU A 177 -18.29 -0.68 6.47
N ASN A 178 -19.07 -1.56 7.09
CA ASN A 178 -18.85 -2.00 8.47
C ASN A 178 -17.48 -2.67 8.64
N ARG A 179 -17.06 -3.49 7.69
CA ARG A 179 -15.74 -4.13 7.69
C ARG A 179 -14.62 -3.11 7.56
N TYR A 180 -14.80 -2.11 6.68
CA TYR A 180 -13.86 -1.00 6.52
C TYR A 180 -13.77 -0.15 7.80
N LEU A 181 -14.88 0.18 8.44
CA LEU A 181 -14.91 0.88 9.74
C LEU A 181 -14.22 0.09 10.85
N ALA A 182 -14.42 -1.23 10.89
CA ALA A 182 -13.70 -2.09 11.83
C ALA A 182 -12.18 -2.01 11.62
N TYR A 183 -11.73 -1.97 10.36
CA TYR A 183 -10.31 -1.72 10.05
C TYR A 183 -9.83 -0.36 10.58
N LEU A 184 -10.53 0.72 10.30
CA LEU A 184 -10.17 2.07 10.78
C LEU A 184 -10.11 2.15 12.32
N ASN A 185 -10.98 1.43 13.01
CA ASN A 185 -11.07 1.42 14.46
C ASN A 185 -10.17 0.38 15.15
N SER A 186 -9.43 -0.42 14.39
CA SER A 186 -8.56 -1.47 14.95
C SER A 186 -7.24 -0.94 15.53
N GLY A 187 -7.00 0.36 15.48
CA GLY A 187 -5.74 0.97 15.95
C GLY A 187 -4.57 0.84 14.99
N VAL A 188 -4.82 0.45 13.74
CA VAL A 188 -3.79 0.43 12.69
C VAL A 188 -3.32 1.84 12.34
N ARG A 189 -2.07 1.97 11.91
CA ARG A 189 -1.57 3.21 11.35
C ARG A 189 -2.16 3.42 9.96
N LEU A 190 -2.75 4.60 9.77
CA LEU A 190 -3.31 5.00 8.46
C LEU A 190 -2.20 5.54 7.55
N ILE A 191 -2.39 5.31 6.25
CA ILE A 191 -1.43 5.72 5.22
C ILE A 191 -2.16 6.26 3.99
#